data_f0266e31ab2f2dfe1bc5cfd1d916fd7b
#
_entry.id   f0266e31ab2f2dfe1bc5cfd1d916fd7b
#
_cell.length_a   1.000
_cell.length_b   1.000
_cell.length_c   1.000
_cell.angle_alpha   90.00
_cell.angle_beta   90.00
_cell.angle_gamma   90.00
#
_symmetry.space_group_name_H-M   'P 1'
#
loop_
_entity.id
_entity.type
_entity.pdbx_description
1 polymer ?
#
loop_
_entity_poly.entity_id
_entity_poly.type
_entity_poly.pdbx_seq_one_letter_code
_entity_poly.pdbx_strand_id
1 'polypeptide(L)'
;MNYQTTLDLIKKYPKKRGVLPKPIRKIFNKHYLENRNNFLSQLSERWLHTSIDERNIKNTTLEIGAGTLNHLKYEIKKHYDIIEPKNFLYKNSINKKLINKRYADIKLTPDNNYDRIISCAVLEHITDLPDYLYVSSLKLKKGGYQQHSIPCEGYPMWDILWFMFSGILFKLKFGYSFRYIQKHEHVNNFDEIISLIDFFYKKVEVKFSYPFYNKYLSFYANIKFSNPNQKNILIYKKQFRQKKPPKL
;
A
#
# COMPACT_ATOMS: atom_id res chain seq x y z
N MET A 1 5.66 6.43 18.32
CA MET A 1 4.72 5.75 19.26
C MET A 1 5.56 4.87 20.19
N ASN A 2 5.19 4.67 21.46
CA ASN A 2 5.97 3.78 22.30
C ASN A 2 5.62 2.30 22.03
N TYR A 3 6.46 1.39 22.52
CA TYR A 3 6.34 -0.06 22.26
C TYR A 3 4.98 -0.62 22.70
N GLN A 4 4.51 -0.26 23.91
CA GLN A 4 3.22 -0.74 24.44
C GLN A 4 2.04 -0.26 23.60
N THR A 5 2.06 0.99 23.16
CA THR A 5 1.02 1.56 22.27
C THR A 5 0.94 0.80 20.95
N THR A 6 2.10 0.34 20.42
CA THR A 6 2.12 -0.45 19.18
C THR A 6 1.57 -1.86 19.40
N LEU A 7 1.83 -2.50 20.55
CA LEU A 7 1.21 -3.79 20.88
C LEU A 7 -0.33 -3.67 21.00
N ASP A 8 -0.82 -2.58 21.59
CA ASP A 8 -2.26 -2.32 21.69
C ASP A 8 -2.89 -2.01 20.32
N LEU A 9 -2.14 -1.36 19.45
CA LEU A 9 -2.54 -1.18 18.04
C LEU A 9 -2.66 -2.55 17.33
N ILE A 10 -1.69 -3.45 17.48
CA ILE A 10 -1.71 -4.79 16.87
C ILE A 10 -2.96 -5.59 17.30
N LYS A 11 -3.42 -5.46 18.55
CA LYS A 11 -4.64 -6.13 19.04
C LYS A 11 -5.91 -5.72 18.28
N LYS A 12 -5.92 -4.55 17.65
CA LYS A 12 -7.07 -4.04 16.88
C LYS A 12 -7.19 -4.69 15.48
N TYR A 13 -6.21 -5.52 15.09
CA TYR A 13 -6.20 -6.19 13.78
C TYR A 13 -6.70 -7.65 13.87
N PRO A 14 -7.34 -8.19 12.82
CA PRO A 14 -7.62 -7.50 11.56
C PRO A 14 -8.73 -6.44 11.69
N LYS A 15 -8.54 -5.30 11.02
CA LYS A 15 -9.59 -4.29 10.91
C LYS A 15 -10.69 -4.73 9.95
N LYS A 16 -11.93 -4.32 10.24
CA LYS A 16 -13.06 -4.57 9.34
C LYS A 16 -13.18 -3.44 8.33
N ARG A 17 -13.24 -3.81 7.05
CA ARG A 17 -13.58 -2.85 5.99
C ARG A 17 -15.09 -2.71 5.92
N GLY A 18 -15.60 -1.48 5.86
CA GLY A 18 -17.01 -1.23 5.63
C GLY A 18 -17.45 -1.74 4.25
N VAL A 19 -18.70 -2.16 4.13
CA VAL A 19 -19.27 -2.62 2.86
C VAL A 19 -19.94 -1.44 2.19
N LEU A 20 -19.34 -0.93 1.10
CA LEU A 20 -20.00 0.07 0.26
C LEU A 20 -21.23 -0.55 -0.44
N PRO A 21 -22.40 0.12 -0.43
CA PRO A 21 -23.54 -0.30 -1.20
C PRO A 21 -23.18 -0.52 -2.68
N LYS A 22 -23.77 -1.55 -3.31
CA LYS A 22 -23.46 -1.91 -4.71
C LYS A 22 -23.53 -0.72 -5.71
N PRO A 23 -24.54 0.17 -5.66
CA PRO A 23 -24.59 1.34 -6.54
C PRO A 23 -23.40 2.28 -6.36
N ILE A 24 -23.07 2.60 -5.10
CA ILE A 24 -21.94 3.50 -4.78
C ILE A 24 -20.62 2.90 -5.21
N ARG A 25 -20.42 1.59 -5.01
CA ARG A 25 -19.22 0.87 -5.47
C ARG A 25 -19.07 0.92 -6.99
N LYS A 26 -20.18 0.77 -7.74
CA LYS A 26 -20.18 0.87 -9.22
C LYS A 26 -19.76 2.27 -9.67
N ILE A 27 -20.33 3.30 -9.06
CA ILE A 27 -19.98 4.71 -9.33
C ILE A 27 -18.50 4.97 -9.01
N PHE A 28 -18.03 4.51 -7.86
CA PHE A 28 -16.62 4.67 -7.45
C PHE A 28 -15.66 4.00 -8.41
N ASN A 29 -15.92 2.75 -8.80
CA ASN A 29 -15.07 2.03 -9.75
C ASN A 29 -15.01 2.72 -11.11
N LYS A 30 -16.14 3.24 -11.60
CA LYS A 30 -16.21 4.02 -12.84
C LYS A 30 -15.39 5.31 -12.72
N HIS A 31 -15.63 6.08 -11.67
CA HIS A 31 -14.90 7.33 -11.40
C HIS A 31 -13.39 7.11 -11.25
N TYR A 32 -12.99 6.03 -10.56
CA TYR A 32 -11.59 5.66 -10.40
C TYR A 32 -10.89 5.41 -11.75
N LEU A 33 -11.54 4.72 -12.67
CA LEU A 33 -10.99 4.46 -14.00
C LEU A 33 -10.96 5.72 -14.89
N GLU A 34 -12.02 6.55 -14.82
CA GLU A 34 -12.12 7.78 -15.62
C GLU A 34 -11.12 8.85 -15.20
N ASN A 35 -10.92 9.03 -13.88
CA ASN A 35 -10.03 10.08 -13.36
C ASN A 35 -8.54 9.77 -13.48
N ARG A 36 -8.15 8.55 -13.77
CA ARG A 36 -6.72 8.23 -14.03
C ARG A 36 -6.12 9.01 -15.19
N ASN A 37 -6.94 9.53 -16.08
CA ASN A 37 -6.50 10.34 -17.22
C ASN A 37 -6.43 11.84 -16.93
N ASN A 38 -6.83 12.30 -15.74
CA ASN A 38 -6.75 13.71 -15.37
C ASN A 38 -5.31 14.12 -15.06
N PHE A 39 -4.92 15.32 -15.48
CA PHE A 39 -3.56 15.85 -15.29
C PHE A 39 -3.09 15.82 -13.82
N LEU A 40 -3.91 16.23 -12.86
CA LEU A 40 -3.56 16.19 -11.43
C LEU A 40 -3.38 14.76 -10.91
N SER A 41 -4.25 13.84 -11.33
CA SER A 41 -4.13 12.42 -10.97
C SER A 41 -2.84 11.82 -11.54
N GLN A 42 -2.50 12.17 -12.79
CA GLN A 42 -1.26 11.71 -13.41
C GLN A 42 -0.01 12.29 -12.73
N LEU A 43 -0.06 13.54 -12.27
CA LEU A 43 1.06 14.15 -11.54
C LEU A 43 1.29 13.45 -10.19
N SER A 44 0.22 13.20 -9.42
CA SER A 44 0.31 12.48 -8.15
C SER A 44 0.73 11.01 -8.35
N GLU A 45 0.17 10.32 -9.33
CA GLU A 45 0.59 8.97 -9.72
C GLU A 45 2.07 8.91 -10.13
N ARG A 46 2.51 9.89 -10.94
CA ARG A 46 3.92 9.98 -11.33
C ARG A 46 4.83 10.06 -10.12
N TRP A 47 4.53 10.93 -9.14
CA TRP A 47 5.35 11.03 -7.93
C TRP A 47 5.36 9.71 -7.14
N LEU A 48 4.19 9.08 -6.93
CA LEU A 48 4.08 7.80 -6.22
C LEU A 48 5.00 6.74 -6.82
N HIS A 49 5.03 6.65 -8.15
CA HIS A 49 5.81 5.65 -8.85
C HIS A 49 7.31 6.01 -8.94
N THR A 50 7.64 7.28 -9.23
CA THR A 50 9.04 7.71 -9.37
C THR A 50 9.75 7.91 -8.05
N SER A 51 9.02 7.99 -6.92
CA SER A 51 9.62 8.00 -5.59
C SER A 51 10.17 6.66 -5.14
N ILE A 52 9.73 5.56 -5.78
CA ILE A 52 10.31 4.24 -5.56
C ILE A 52 11.66 4.17 -6.27
N ASP A 53 12.70 3.81 -5.54
CA ASP A 53 14.07 3.74 -6.06
C ASP A 53 14.15 2.81 -7.27
N GLU A 54 14.91 3.22 -8.26
CA GLU A 54 15.30 2.36 -9.36
C GLU A 54 16.00 1.12 -8.83
N ARG A 55 15.75 0.01 -9.48
CA ARG A 55 16.37 -1.24 -9.11
C ARG A 55 17.48 -1.65 -10.05
N ASN A 56 18.37 -2.48 -9.54
CA ASN A 56 19.31 -3.20 -10.37
C ASN A 56 18.55 -4.25 -11.21
N ILE A 57 18.99 -4.47 -12.45
CA ILE A 57 18.46 -5.47 -13.38
C ILE A 57 18.44 -6.91 -12.82
N LYS A 58 19.29 -7.20 -11.84
CA LYS A 58 19.37 -8.51 -11.17
C LYS A 58 18.33 -8.71 -10.08
N ASN A 59 17.65 -7.65 -9.65
CA ASN A 59 16.73 -7.72 -8.52
C ASN A 59 15.41 -8.41 -8.89
N THR A 60 14.99 -9.36 -8.06
CA THR A 60 13.65 -9.94 -8.13
C THR A 60 12.67 -9.04 -7.36
N THR A 61 11.65 -8.54 -8.05
CA THR A 61 10.68 -7.60 -7.48
C THR A 61 9.30 -8.25 -7.34
N LEU A 62 8.63 -7.98 -6.21
CA LEU A 62 7.22 -8.26 -6.00
C LEU A 62 6.46 -6.94 -5.81
N GLU A 63 5.53 -6.64 -6.70
CA GLU A 63 4.60 -5.51 -6.53
C GLU A 63 3.29 -5.97 -5.91
N ILE A 64 2.88 -5.31 -4.83
CA ILE A 64 1.61 -5.54 -4.14
C ILE A 64 0.58 -4.53 -4.64
N GLY A 65 -0.61 -5.02 -5.05
CA GLY A 65 -1.67 -4.16 -5.57
C GLY A 65 -1.29 -3.46 -6.87
N ALA A 66 -0.79 -4.22 -7.83
CA ALA A 66 -0.25 -3.69 -9.09
C ALA A 66 -1.27 -2.93 -9.98
N GLY A 67 -2.57 -3.03 -9.66
CA GLY A 67 -3.63 -2.28 -10.30
C GLY A 67 -3.65 -2.44 -11.83
N THR A 68 -3.49 -1.33 -12.55
CA THR A 68 -3.44 -1.30 -14.02
C THR A 68 -2.04 -1.49 -14.60
N LEU A 69 -1.06 -1.89 -13.77
CA LEU A 69 0.37 -2.07 -14.12
C LEU A 69 1.09 -0.77 -14.51
N ASN A 70 0.67 0.35 -13.92
CA ASN A 70 1.24 1.67 -14.24
C ASN A 70 2.68 1.81 -13.77
N HIS A 71 3.07 1.09 -12.72
CA HIS A 71 4.44 1.14 -12.19
C HIS A 71 5.45 0.53 -13.17
N LEU A 72 5.06 -0.48 -13.95
CA LEU A 72 5.95 -1.16 -14.90
C LEU A 72 6.58 -0.25 -15.96
N LYS A 73 6.02 0.92 -16.25
CA LYS A 73 6.66 1.90 -17.14
C LYS A 73 7.93 2.54 -16.56
N TYR A 74 8.07 2.51 -15.22
CA TYR A 74 9.23 3.04 -14.48
C TYR A 74 10.22 1.95 -14.09
N GLU A 75 9.98 0.71 -14.50
CA GLU A 75 10.68 -0.48 -14.05
C GLU A 75 11.55 -1.13 -15.10
N ILE A 76 12.69 -1.72 -14.71
CA ILE A 76 13.44 -2.66 -15.53
C ILE A 76 12.65 -3.98 -15.59
N LYS A 77 12.29 -4.41 -16.78
CA LYS A 77 11.25 -5.42 -17.06
C LYS A 77 11.77 -6.87 -16.96
N LYS A 78 12.41 -7.25 -15.86
CA LYS A 78 12.87 -8.63 -15.61
C LYS A 78 12.57 -9.03 -14.17
N HIS A 79 12.23 -10.32 -13.96
CA HIS A 79 11.97 -10.89 -12.63
C HIS A 79 10.95 -10.09 -11.80
N TYR A 80 9.82 -9.76 -12.44
CA TYR A 80 8.77 -8.93 -11.85
C TYR A 80 7.50 -9.76 -11.62
N ASP A 81 7.24 -10.03 -10.35
CA ASP A 81 6.03 -10.72 -9.90
C ASP A 81 5.03 -9.72 -9.34
N ILE A 82 3.74 -10.05 -9.42
CA ILE A 82 2.67 -9.18 -8.91
C ILE A 82 1.68 -9.93 -8.02
N ILE A 83 1.09 -9.15 -7.09
CA ILE A 83 -0.15 -9.52 -6.40
C ILE A 83 -1.21 -8.50 -6.78
N GLU A 84 -2.22 -8.92 -7.54
CA GLU A 84 -3.40 -8.13 -7.89
C GLU A 84 -4.61 -9.05 -8.03
N PRO A 85 -5.52 -9.05 -7.02
CA PRO A 85 -6.68 -9.93 -7.05
C PRO A 85 -7.71 -9.54 -8.12
N LYS A 86 -7.76 -8.27 -8.53
CA LYS A 86 -8.75 -7.75 -9.48
C LYS A 86 -8.23 -7.84 -10.93
N ASN A 87 -8.34 -9.01 -11.53
CA ASN A 87 -7.86 -9.28 -12.89
C ASN A 87 -8.37 -8.26 -13.95
N PHE A 88 -9.59 -7.73 -13.79
CA PHE A 88 -10.18 -6.79 -14.73
C PHE A 88 -9.40 -5.47 -14.84
N LEU A 89 -8.57 -5.10 -13.84
CA LEU A 89 -7.78 -3.87 -13.85
C LEU A 89 -6.65 -3.92 -14.89
N TYR A 90 -6.05 -5.08 -15.12
CA TYR A 90 -4.87 -5.19 -15.99
C TYR A 90 -5.02 -6.17 -17.17
N LYS A 91 -6.20 -6.81 -17.32
CA LYS A 91 -6.42 -7.79 -18.40
C LYS A 91 -6.08 -7.26 -19.80
N ASN A 92 -6.35 -5.97 -20.03
CA ASN A 92 -6.11 -5.26 -21.30
C ASN A 92 -4.82 -4.43 -21.30
N SER A 93 -4.00 -4.50 -20.25
CA SER A 93 -2.76 -3.73 -20.19
C SER A 93 -1.71 -4.32 -21.14
N ILE A 94 -1.06 -3.45 -21.93
CA ILE A 94 0.07 -3.82 -22.78
C ILE A 94 1.26 -4.34 -21.96
N ASN A 95 1.36 -3.91 -20.70
CA ASN A 95 2.42 -4.31 -19.77
C ASN A 95 2.22 -5.72 -19.19
N LYS A 96 1.07 -6.37 -19.43
CA LYS A 96 0.78 -7.71 -18.91
C LYS A 96 1.84 -8.75 -19.30
N LYS A 97 2.41 -8.62 -20.50
CA LYS A 97 3.47 -9.50 -21.02
C LYS A 97 4.81 -9.38 -20.26
N LEU A 98 4.96 -8.36 -19.42
CA LEU A 98 6.18 -8.09 -18.67
C LEU A 98 6.15 -8.72 -17.27
N ILE A 99 5.00 -9.26 -16.86
CA ILE A 99 4.83 -9.95 -15.58
C ILE A 99 5.44 -11.34 -15.71
N ASN A 100 6.31 -11.69 -14.75
CA ASN A 100 6.85 -13.05 -14.67
C ASN A 100 5.85 -14.01 -14.02
N LYS A 101 5.38 -13.69 -12.80
CA LYS A 101 4.36 -14.49 -12.09
C LYS A 101 3.31 -13.60 -11.45
N ARG A 102 2.11 -14.14 -11.32
CA ARG A 102 1.00 -13.52 -10.61
C ARG A 102 0.54 -14.41 -9.47
N TYR A 103 0.34 -13.79 -8.31
CA TYR A 103 -0.20 -14.46 -7.13
C TYR A 103 -1.50 -13.79 -6.67
N ALA A 104 -2.38 -14.55 -6.05
CA ALA A 104 -3.62 -14.04 -5.48
C ALA A 104 -3.40 -13.45 -4.08
N ASP A 105 -2.40 -13.94 -3.35
CA ASP A 105 -2.07 -13.54 -1.98
C ASP A 105 -0.56 -13.66 -1.76
N ILE A 106 0.00 -12.82 -0.88
CA ILE A 106 1.42 -12.85 -0.52
C ILE A 106 1.84 -14.17 0.12
N LYS A 107 0.92 -14.87 0.76
CA LYS A 107 1.18 -16.20 1.37
C LYS A 107 1.52 -17.28 0.34
N LEU A 108 1.08 -17.08 -0.90
CA LEU A 108 1.33 -18.00 -2.01
C LEU A 108 2.67 -17.76 -2.71
N THR A 109 3.36 -16.67 -2.39
CA THR A 109 4.67 -16.38 -2.95
C THR A 109 5.76 -17.18 -2.24
N PRO A 110 6.87 -17.52 -2.92
CA PRO A 110 7.96 -18.26 -2.30
C PRO A 110 8.65 -17.42 -1.22
N ASP A 111 9.12 -18.11 -0.16
CA ASP A 111 9.93 -17.49 0.89
C ASP A 111 11.34 -17.19 0.38
N ASN A 112 12.00 -16.19 0.98
CA ASN A 112 13.39 -15.81 0.70
C ASN A 112 13.69 -15.63 -0.80
N ASN A 113 12.75 -15.02 -1.54
CA ASN A 113 12.80 -14.94 -3.01
C ASN A 113 12.96 -13.53 -3.57
N TYR A 114 12.56 -12.49 -2.83
CA TYR A 114 12.52 -11.14 -3.37
C TYR A 114 13.62 -10.26 -2.80
N ASP A 115 14.32 -9.55 -3.69
CA ASP A 115 15.29 -8.51 -3.32
C ASP A 115 14.56 -7.24 -2.88
N ARG A 116 13.35 -7.00 -3.45
CA ARG A 116 12.49 -5.88 -3.08
C ARG A 116 11.00 -6.23 -3.20
N ILE A 117 10.22 -5.69 -2.25
CA ILE A 117 8.76 -5.71 -2.27
C ILE A 117 8.28 -4.27 -2.30
N ILE A 118 7.40 -3.94 -3.24
CA ILE A 118 6.97 -2.56 -3.46
C ILE A 118 5.44 -2.45 -3.52
N SER A 119 4.93 -1.25 -3.24
CA SER A 119 3.54 -0.90 -3.55
C SER A 119 3.34 0.62 -3.67
N CYS A 120 2.31 1.02 -4.39
CA CYS A 120 1.88 2.40 -4.52
C CYS A 120 0.43 2.53 -4.04
N ALA A 121 0.21 3.24 -2.93
CA ALA A 121 -1.11 3.48 -2.32
C ALA A 121 -1.89 2.16 -2.05
N VAL A 122 -1.31 1.28 -1.23
CA VAL A 122 -1.87 -0.04 -0.91
C VAL A 122 -1.93 -0.33 0.59
N LEU A 123 -0.92 0.06 1.37
CA LEU A 123 -0.85 -0.31 2.79
C LEU A 123 -2.03 0.22 3.60
N GLU A 124 -2.59 1.36 3.21
CA GLU A 124 -3.79 1.95 3.80
C GLU A 124 -5.04 1.08 3.63
N HIS A 125 -5.04 0.20 2.64
CA HIS A 125 -6.15 -0.71 2.34
C HIS A 125 -6.03 -2.09 2.99
N ILE A 126 -4.88 -2.45 3.56
CA ILE A 126 -4.64 -3.80 4.08
C ILE A 126 -5.30 -3.97 5.44
N THR A 127 -6.34 -4.81 5.51
CA THR A 127 -7.13 -5.03 6.73
C THR A 127 -6.34 -5.73 7.84
N ASP A 128 -5.36 -6.55 7.52
CA ASP A 128 -4.46 -7.22 8.48
C ASP A 128 -3.00 -6.83 8.21
N LEU A 129 -2.71 -5.53 8.40
CA LEU A 129 -1.39 -4.99 8.12
C LEU A 129 -0.26 -5.64 8.95
N PRO A 130 -0.44 -5.99 10.24
CA PRO A 130 0.57 -6.73 10.99
C PRO A 130 0.89 -8.11 10.40
N ASP A 131 -0.14 -8.88 9.96
CA ASP A 131 0.10 -10.19 9.32
C ASP A 131 0.78 -10.03 7.96
N TYR A 132 0.41 -8.98 7.20
CA TYR A 132 1.11 -8.63 5.95
C TYR A 132 2.60 -8.33 6.20
N LEU A 133 2.94 -7.47 7.17
CA LEU A 133 4.34 -7.10 7.47
C LEU A 133 5.15 -8.30 7.97
N TYR A 134 4.52 -9.17 8.76
CA TYR A 134 5.11 -10.44 9.17
C TYR A 134 5.39 -11.35 7.98
N VAL A 135 4.37 -11.62 7.14
CA VAL A 135 4.51 -12.54 6.00
C VAL A 135 5.49 -11.99 4.98
N SER A 136 5.42 -10.69 4.64
CA SER A 136 6.31 -10.05 3.68
C SER A 136 7.77 -10.10 4.13
N SER A 137 8.03 -10.06 5.44
CA SER A 137 9.40 -10.22 5.97
C SER A 137 10.01 -11.59 5.66
N LEU A 138 9.19 -12.64 5.56
CA LEU A 138 9.65 -13.99 5.21
C LEU A 138 9.92 -14.15 3.70
N LYS A 139 9.33 -13.28 2.87
CA LYS A 139 9.48 -13.31 1.41
C LYS A 139 10.76 -12.60 0.93
N LEU A 140 11.32 -11.72 1.76
CA LEU A 140 12.57 -11.02 1.45
C LEU A 140 13.78 -11.94 1.53
N LYS A 141 14.67 -11.80 0.57
CA LYS A 141 16.04 -12.33 0.67
C LYS A 141 16.82 -11.62 1.78
N LYS A 142 17.91 -12.23 2.24
CA LYS A 142 18.87 -11.57 3.12
C LYS A 142 19.39 -10.29 2.43
N GLY A 143 19.26 -9.15 3.12
CA GLY A 143 19.61 -7.84 2.57
C GLY A 143 18.53 -7.20 1.68
N GLY A 144 17.42 -7.88 1.44
CA GLY A 144 16.26 -7.33 0.73
C GLY A 144 15.57 -6.22 1.53
N TYR A 145 14.74 -5.42 0.83
CA TYR A 145 14.01 -4.31 1.41
C TYR A 145 12.57 -4.21 0.89
N GLN A 146 11.76 -3.47 1.62
CA GLN A 146 10.45 -3.05 1.14
C GLN A 146 10.43 -1.54 0.91
N GLN A 147 9.65 -1.09 -0.07
CA GLN A 147 9.48 0.33 -0.35
C GLN A 147 8.06 0.61 -0.82
N HIS A 148 7.37 1.45 -0.08
CA HIS A 148 5.95 1.72 -0.29
C HIS A 148 5.69 3.22 -0.32
N SER A 149 4.91 3.67 -1.29
CA SER A 149 4.38 5.03 -1.31
C SER A 149 2.97 5.02 -0.75
N ILE A 150 2.71 5.83 0.28
CA ILE A 150 1.43 5.90 0.99
C ILE A 150 0.93 7.33 1.13
N PRO A 151 -0.40 7.56 1.26
CA PRO A 151 -0.94 8.88 1.56
C PRO A 151 -0.59 9.31 2.98
N CYS A 152 -0.36 10.63 3.17
CA CYS A 152 -0.23 11.23 4.50
C CYS A 152 -1.61 11.45 5.14
N GLU A 153 -2.45 10.41 5.16
CA GLU A 153 -3.82 10.46 5.65
C GLU A 153 -3.87 10.70 7.16
N GLY A 154 -4.75 11.60 7.58
CA GLY A 154 -4.85 12.06 8.96
C GLY A 154 -4.08 13.36 9.23
N TYR A 155 -3.46 13.96 8.20
CA TYR A 155 -2.76 15.25 8.28
C TYR A 155 -3.44 16.34 7.46
N PRO A 156 -3.33 17.62 7.89
CA PRO A 156 -4.15 18.72 7.37
C PRO A 156 -4.07 18.89 5.85
N MET A 157 -2.88 18.81 5.27
CA MET A 157 -2.72 19.02 3.82
C MET A 157 -3.47 17.97 3.01
N TRP A 158 -3.36 16.69 3.40
CA TRP A 158 -4.09 15.60 2.77
C TRP A 158 -5.60 15.82 2.88
N ASP A 159 -6.09 16.08 4.10
CA ASP A 159 -7.53 16.18 4.36
C ASP A 159 -8.16 17.39 3.66
N ILE A 160 -7.49 18.57 3.67
CA ILE A 160 -8.00 19.81 3.08
C ILE A 160 -8.04 19.69 1.55
N LEU A 161 -6.92 19.32 0.93
CA LEU A 161 -6.83 19.32 -0.54
C LEU A 161 -7.62 18.18 -1.15
N TRP A 162 -7.66 17.04 -0.48
CA TRP A 162 -8.51 15.93 -0.89
C TRP A 162 -10.00 16.29 -0.83
N PHE A 163 -10.41 17.02 0.22
CA PHE A 163 -11.77 17.54 0.32
C PHE A 163 -12.07 18.56 -0.78
N MET A 164 -11.20 19.54 -1.00
CA MET A 164 -11.40 20.62 -1.96
C MET A 164 -11.44 20.13 -3.41
N PHE A 165 -10.49 19.29 -3.82
CA PHE A 165 -10.37 18.87 -5.22
C PHE A 165 -11.21 17.66 -5.58
N SER A 166 -11.16 16.61 -4.77
CA SER A 166 -11.87 15.37 -5.09
C SER A 166 -13.25 15.30 -4.45
N GLY A 167 -13.40 15.79 -3.23
CA GLY A 167 -14.62 15.69 -2.44
C GLY A 167 -15.77 16.50 -2.99
N ILE A 168 -15.52 17.76 -3.31
CA ILE A 168 -16.56 18.67 -3.84
C ILE A 168 -16.99 18.24 -5.24
N LEU A 169 -16.05 18.01 -6.14
CA LEU A 169 -16.36 17.59 -7.52
C LEU A 169 -17.11 16.25 -7.56
N PHE A 170 -16.70 15.30 -6.73
CA PHE A 170 -17.39 14.01 -6.64
C PHE A 170 -18.82 14.16 -6.11
N LYS A 171 -19.03 14.98 -5.07
CA LYS A 171 -20.34 15.24 -4.51
C LYS A 171 -21.26 15.92 -5.52
N LEU A 172 -20.77 16.91 -6.26
CA LEU A 172 -21.54 17.59 -7.31
C LEU A 172 -21.91 16.65 -8.47
N LYS A 173 -20.96 15.78 -8.88
CA LYS A 173 -21.17 14.86 -10.01
C LYS A 173 -22.06 13.66 -9.69
N PHE A 174 -21.97 13.13 -8.45
CA PHE A 174 -22.58 11.85 -8.10
C PHE A 174 -23.54 11.89 -6.90
N GLY A 175 -23.67 13.02 -6.20
CA GLY A 175 -24.53 13.19 -5.04
C GLY A 175 -24.03 12.53 -3.75
N TYR A 176 -22.87 11.89 -3.75
CA TYR A 176 -22.31 11.17 -2.61
C TYR A 176 -21.04 11.84 -2.05
N SER A 177 -20.85 11.75 -0.73
CA SER A 177 -19.61 12.21 -0.10
C SER A 177 -18.44 11.28 -0.45
N PHE A 178 -17.39 11.80 -1.06
CA PHE A 178 -16.19 11.05 -1.34
C PHE A 178 -15.46 10.61 -0.04
N ARG A 179 -15.52 11.42 1.02
CA ARG A 179 -14.99 11.08 2.34
C ARG A 179 -15.65 9.84 2.94
N TYR A 180 -16.94 9.63 2.66
CA TYR A 180 -17.64 8.40 3.06
C TYR A 180 -17.02 7.18 2.39
N ILE A 181 -16.74 7.26 1.10
CA ILE A 181 -16.11 6.16 0.34
C ILE A 181 -14.70 5.87 0.86
N GLN A 182 -13.90 6.93 1.04
CA GLN A 182 -12.53 6.82 1.52
C GLN A 182 -12.45 6.13 2.88
N LYS A 183 -13.28 6.50 3.85
CA LYS A 183 -13.35 5.85 5.17
C LYS A 183 -13.69 4.35 5.10
N HIS A 184 -14.35 3.90 4.03
CA HIS A 184 -14.63 2.49 3.82
C HIS A 184 -13.48 1.74 3.15
N GLU A 185 -12.70 2.41 2.33
CA GLU A 185 -11.58 1.82 1.60
C GLU A 185 -10.27 1.89 2.39
N HIS A 186 -9.98 3.03 3.06
CA HIS A 186 -8.78 3.20 3.86
C HIS A 186 -9.06 2.77 5.32
N VAL A 187 -8.37 1.75 5.75
CA VAL A 187 -8.50 1.20 7.11
C VAL A 187 -7.32 1.55 8.01
N ASN A 188 -6.20 1.99 7.44
CA ASN A 188 -4.99 2.38 8.17
C ASN A 188 -4.62 3.83 7.82
N ASN A 189 -4.34 4.64 8.83
CA ASN A 189 -3.77 5.97 8.63
C ASN A 189 -2.23 5.91 8.61
N PHE A 190 -1.60 7.05 8.29
CA PHE A 190 -0.15 7.18 8.17
C PHE A 190 0.60 6.75 9.44
N ASP A 191 0.19 7.26 10.62
CA ASP A 191 0.90 6.99 11.88
C ASP A 191 0.78 5.52 12.32
N GLU A 192 -0.35 4.87 12.05
CA GLU A 192 -0.52 3.45 12.30
C GLU A 192 0.41 2.60 11.42
N ILE A 193 0.52 2.95 10.13
CA ILE A 193 1.40 2.26 9.19
C ILE A 193 2.86 2.39 9.64
N ILE A 194 3.33 3.61 9.94
CA ILE A 194 4.70 3.85 10.42
C ILE A 194 4.97 3.08 11.71
N SER A 195 4.06 3.13 12.68
CA SER A 195 4.25 2.46 13.98
C SER A 195 4.38 0.94 13.85
N LEU A 196 3.63 0.34 12.94
CA LEU A 196 3.74 -1.08 12.64
C LEU A 196 5.04 -1.41 11.90
N ILE A 197 5.45 -0.59 10.94
CA ILE A 197 6.72 -0.78 10.23
C ILE A 197 7.90 -0.70 11.22
N ASP A 198 7.93 0.29 12.11
CA ASP A 198 8.98 0.45 13.14
C ASP A 198 9.02 -0.74 14.13
N PHE A 199 7.87 -1.38 14.37
CA PHE A 199 7.82 -2.59 15.18
C PHE A 199 8.47 -3.78 14.47
N PHE A 200 8.18 -3.97 13.18
CA PHE A 200 8.62 -5.15 12.42
C PHE A 200 10.01 -5.01 11.82
N TYR A 201 10.55 -3.80 11.65
CA TYR A 201 11.82 -3.54 10.96
C TYR A 201 12.73 -2.61 11.76
N LYS A 202 14.04 -2.82 11.64
CA LYS A 202 15.07 -2.04 12.37
C LYS A 202 15.55 -0.82 11.61
N LYS A 203 15.42 -0.82 10.29
CA LYS A 203 15.87 0.27 9.43
C LYS A 203 14.69 0.80 8.65
N VAL A 204 14.30 2.04 8.95
CA VAL A 204 13.15 2.71 8.34
C VAL A 204 13.58 4.10 7.90
N GLU A 205 13.31 4.42 6.64
CA GLU A 205 13.57 5.71 6.01
C GLU A 205 12.26 6.25 5.44
N VAL A 206 11.93 7.50 5.73
CA VAL A 206 10.71 8.16 5.24
C VAL A 206 11.10 9.40 4.46
N LYS A 207 10.63 9.48 3.21
CA LYS A 207 10.76 10.65 2.34
C LYS A 207 9.38 11.20 2.03
N PHE A 208 9.16 12.48 2.27
CA PHE A 208 7.88 13.13 2.01
C PHE A 208 7.86 13.79 0.62
N SER A 209 6.66 13.90 0.05
CA SER A 209 6.46 14.54 -1.25
C SER A 209 6.69 16.04 -1.19
N TYR A 210 7.03 16.60 -2.35
CA TYR A 210 7.08 18.03 -2.59
C TYR A 210 5.72 18.71 -2.25
N PRO A 211 5.66 19.98 -1.79
CA PRO A 211 6.78 20.95 -1.72
C PRO A 211 7.45 21.05 -0.35
N PHE A 212 6.89 20.53 0.73
CA PHE A 212 7.34 20.90 2.09
C PHE A 212 8.08 19.79 2.85
N TYR A 213 8.20 18.60 2.30
CA TYR A 213 8.98 17.49 2.84
C TYR A 213 8.71 17.11 4.31
N ASN A 214 7.47 17.29 4.76
CA ASN A 214 7.03 16.88 6.10
C ASN A 214 5.61 16.33 6.08
N LYS A 215 5.25 15.54 7.09
CA LYS A 215 3.97 14.83 7.14
C LYS A 215 2.73 15.74 7.19
N TYR A 216 2.85 16.96 7.70
CA TYR A 216 1.73 17.89 7.85
C TYR A 216 1.33 18.54 6.53
N LEU A 217 2.33 18.77 5.67
CA LEU A 217 2.23 19.57 4.45
C LEU A 217 2.54 18.75 3.18
N SER A 218 2.59 17.42 3.28
CA SER A 218 2.80 16.52 2.14
C SER A 218 1.57 15.67 1.85
N PHE A 219 1.36 15.36 0.57
CA PHE A 219 0.30 14.45 0.15
C PHE A 219 0.65 12.99 0.40
N TYR A 220 1.90 12.65 0.09
CA TYR A 220 2.38 11.29 0.11
C TYR A 220 3.72 11.20 0.80
N ALA A 221 4.00 10.03 1.34
CA ALA A 221 5.31 9.66 1.82
C ALA A 221 5.75 8.37 1.14
N ASN A 222 7.04 8.28 0.81
CA ASN A 222 7.70 7.06 0.41
C ASN A 222 8.45 6.50 1.62
N ILE A 223 8.21 5.25 1.95
CA ILE A 223 8.78 4.58 3.11
C ILE A 223 9.61 3.40 2.61
N LYS A 224 10.91 3.43 2.89
CA LYS A 224 11.83 2.33 2.62
C LYS A 224 12.27 1.69 3.92
N PHE A 225 12.13 0.38 4.03
CA PHE A 225 12.49 -0.33 5.26
C PHE A 225 13.10 -1.70 4.99
N SER A 226 14.01 -2.09 5.87
CA SER A 226 14.79 -3.32 5.74
C SER A 226 15.20 -3.84 7.11
N ASN A 227 15.94 -4.95 7.13
CA ASN A 227 16.44 -5.58 8.33
C ASN A 227 15.31 -5.95 9.32
N PRO A 228 14.53 -7.02 9.02
CA PRO A 228 13.44 -7.46 9.89
C PRO A 228 13.86 -7.66 11.34
N ASN A 229 13.09 -7.14 12.29
CA ASN A 229 13.33 -7.24 13.72
C ASN A 229 12.90 -8.63 14.23
N GLN A 230 13.81 -9.57 14.23
CA GLN A 230 13.55 -10.98 14.59
C GLN A 230 12.91 -11.14 15.98
N LYS A 231 13.32 -10.32 16.97
CA LYS A 231 12.72 -10.34 18.31
C LYS A 231 11.22 -10.03 18.25
N ASN A 232 10.85 -8.94 17.60
CA ASN A 232 9.45 -8.51 17.51
C ASN A 232 8.62 -9.41 16.59
N ILE A 233 9.21 -9.96 15.54
CA ILE A 233 8.61 -10.99 14.66
C ILE A 233 8.23 -12.23 15.47
N LEU A 234 9.12 -12.70 16.36
CA LEU A 234 8.85 -13.85 17.24
C LEU A 234 7.74 -13.53 18.25
N ILE A 235 7.74 -12.33 18.84
CA ILE A 235 6.68 -11.86 19.73
C ILE A 235 5.32 -11.86 19.00
N TYR A 236 5.26 -11.27 17.79
CA TYR A 236 4.06 -11.24 16.98
C TYR A 236 3.56 -12.66 16.68
N LYS A 237 4.44 -13.55 16.20
CA LYS A 237 4.10 -14.95 15.88
C LYS A 237 3.48 -15.66 17.08
N LYS A 238 4.09 -15.57 18.27
CA LYS A 238 3.65 -16.29 19.47
C LYS A 238 2.38 -15.69 20.08
N GLN A 239 2.28 -14.37 20.19
CA GLN A 239 1.22 -13.72 20.97
C GLN A 239 -0.04 -13.41 20.16
N PHE A 240 0.11 -13.12 18.86
CA PHE A 240 -0.99 -12.59 18.05
C PHE A 240 -1.39 -13.53 16.92
N ARG A 241 -0.42 -14.12 16.21
CA ARG A 241 -0.74 -14.93 15.03
C ARG A 241 -1.28 -16.31 15.37
N GLN A 242 -0.73 -16.98 16.40
CA GLN A 242 -1.19 -18.31 16.81
C GLN A 242 -2.59 -18.30 17.43
N LYS A 243 -3.05 -17.14 17.93
CA LYS A 243 -4.39 -16.97 18.52
C LYS A 243 -5.48 -16.64 17.49
N LYS A 244 -5.12 -16.39 16.23
CA LYS A 244 -6.11 -16.14 15.18
C LYS A 244 -6.73 -17.47 14.75
N PRO A 245 -8.07 -17.59 14.76
CA PRO A 245 -8.71 -18.78 14.20
C PRO A 245 -8.29 -18.94 12.73
N PRO A 246 -8.22 -20.17 12.21
CA PRO A 246 -7.99 -20.39 10.79
C PRO A 246 -9.06 -19.61 10.01
N LYS A 247 -8.65 -18.83 9.01
CA LYS A 247 -9.61 -18.21 8.09
C LYS A 247 -10.23 -19.35 7.28
N LEU A 248 -11.52 -19.63 7.55
CA LEU A 248 -12.37 -20.46 6.72
C LEU A 248 -12.55 -19.83 5.34
#